data_9d0eaf4b64ac7493eb8a3818b41f4e67
#
_entry.id   9d0eaf4b64ac7493eb8a3818b41f4e67
#
_cell.length_a   1.000
_cell.length_b   1.000
_cell.length_c   1.000
_cell.angle_alpha   90.00
_cell.angle_beta   90.00
_cell.angle_gamma   90.00
#
_symmetry.space_group_name_H-M   'P 1'
#
loop_
_entity.id
_entity.type
_entity.pdbx_description
1 polymer ?
#
loop_
_entity_poly.entity_id
_entity_poly.type
_entity_poly.pdbx_seq_one_letter_code
_entity_poly.pdbx_strand_id
1 'polypeptide(L)'
;LWKADQRKRLIGWCLIGLGVFFGGGSMLIRLYFESAVTLLSVVVPVTMVLTVIWAFYDRECSVAMTALSGTLILLWMCRRLFNHLTLGLPVKALAVAYVLLLAGLCYLAKNKKLGNLLPPEADLLPIYAAAGLSAAAVVLGLFSAAVAYYAMWALGVVVFALAVYYTVKQL
;
A
#
# COMPACT_ATOMS: atom_id res chain seq x y z
N LEU A 1 -9.79 -2.63 35.19
CA LEU A 1 -8.63 -3.51 34.94
C LEU A 1 -8.50 -3.89 33.45
N TRP A 2 -9.57 -4.33 32.77
CA TRP A 2 -9.53 -4.79 31.36
C TRP A 2 -9.13 -3.72 30.35
N LYS A 3 -9.58 -2.47 30.51
CA LYS A 3 -9.17 -1.34 29.65
C LYS A 3 -7.69 -0.96 29.81
N ALA A 4 -7.11 -1.14 30.99
CA ALA A 4 -5.69 -0.87 31.23
C ALA A 4 -4.79 -1.91 30.52
N ASP A 5 -5.20 -3.16 30.46
CA ASP A 5 -4.47 -4.22 29.75
C ASP A 5 -4.52 -4.05 28.22
N GLN A 6 -5.64 -3.60 27.67
CA GLN A 6 -5.72 -3.28 26.24
C GLN A 6 -4.80 -2.12 25.86
N ARG A 7 -4.71 -1.06 26.68
CA ARG A 7 -3.78 0.05 26.44
C ARG A 7 -2.32 -0.39 26.49
N LYS A 8 -1.94 -1.21 27.46
CA LYS A 8 -0.57 -1.74 27.57
C LYS A 8 -0.22 -2.61 26.37
N ARG A 9 -1.17 -3.42 25.89
CA ARG A 9 -1.00 -4.28 24.71
C ARG A 9 -0.85 -3.46 23.43
N LEU A 10 -1.60 -2.38 23.28
CA LEU A 10 -1.52 -1.48 22.14
C LEU A 10 -0.18 -0.71 22.13
N ILE A 11 0.27 -0.21 23.27
CA ILE A 11 1.58 0.42 23.42
C ILE A 11 2.71 -0.58 23.11
N GLY A 12 2.59 -1.83 23.57
CA GLY A 12 3.55 -2.88 23.24
C GLY A 12 3.66 -3.15 21.73
N TRP A 13 2.54 -3.25 21.03
CA TRP A 13 2.52 -3.42 19.57
C TRP A 13 3.09 -2.20 18.82
N CYS A 14 2.80 -0.98 19.30
CA CYS A 14 3.39 0.25 18.74
C CYS A 14 4.92 0.28 18.94
N LEU A 15 5.42 -0.11 20.11
CA LEU A 15 6.86 -0.18 20.39
C LEU A 15 7.56 -1.24 19.53
N ILE A 16 6.95 -2.42 19.37
CA ILE A 16 7.47 -3.46 18.49
C ILE A 16 7.49 -2.98 17.03
N GLY A 17 6.40 -2.36 16.58
CA GLY A 17 6.31 -1.79 15.22
C GLY A 17 7.38 -0.73 14.97
N LEU A 18 7.60 0.19 15.90
CA LEU A 18 8.66 1.18 15.85
C LEU A 18 10.05 0.52 15.86
N GLY A 19 10.27 -0.48 16.70
CA GLY A 19 11.54 -1.22 16.77
C GLY A 19 11.86 -1.94 15.45
N VAL A 20 10.89 -2.61 14.85
CA VAL A 20 11.03 -3.25 13.53
C VAL A 20 11.26 -2.22 12.43
N PHE A 21 10.55 -1.10 12.46
CA PHE A 21 10.72 -0.02 11.49
C PHE A 21 12.11 0.62 11.56
N PHE A 22 12.57 0.99 12.75
CA PHE A 22 13.91 1.58 12.91
C PHE A 22 15.02 0.57 12.69
N GLY A 23 14.87 -0.65 13.21
CA GLY A 23 15.86 -1.72 13.01
C GLY A 23 15.97 -2.16 11.55
N GLY A 24 14.83 -2.43 10.91
CA GLY A 24 14.78 -2.79 9.49
C GLY A 24 15.23 -1.65 8.58
N GLY A 25 14.81 -0.42 8.86
CA GLY A 25 15.24 0.77 8.13
C GLY A 25 16.75 1.01 8.24
N SER A 26 17.32 0.87 9.45
CA SER A 26 18.77 0.99 9.68
C SER A 26 19.56 -0.07 8.93
N MET A 27 19.07 -1.32 8.91
CA MET A 27 19.72 -2.41 8.17
C MET A 27 19.66 -2.17 6.65
N LEU A 28 18.53 -1.71 6.13
CA LEU A 28 18.36 -1.35 4.72
C LEU A 28 19.29 -0.19 4.32
N ILE A 29 19.38 0.84 5.13
CA ILE A 29 20.29 1.99 4.90
C ILE A 29 21.74 1.51 4.88
N ARG A 30 22.13 0.61 5.77
CA ARG A 30 23.51 0.08 5.82
C ARG A 30 23.86 -0.75 4.58
N LEU A 31 22.91 -1.50 4.03
CA LEU A 31 23.10 -2.35 2.87
C LEU A 31 22.99 -1.60 1.53
N TYR A 32 22.09 -0.60 1.45
CA TYR A 32 21.70 0.06 0.21
C TYR A 32 21.50 1.57 0.40
N PHE A 33 22.49 2.27 0.91
CA PHE A 33 22.39 3.66 1.40
C PHE A 33 21.55 4.60 0.54
N GLU A 34 21.92 4.81 -0.73
CA GLU A 34 21.19 5.77 -1.59
C GLU A 34 19.75 5.34 -1.92
N SER A 35 19.56 4.06 -2.25
CA SER A 35 18.24 3.52 -2.61
C SER A 35 17.31 3.43 -1.40
N ALA A 36 17.85 3.10 -0.23
CA ALA A 36 17.07 2.97 1.01
C ALA A 36 16.60 4.32 1.55
N VAL A 37 17.44 5.35 1.54
CA VAL A 37 17.06 6.71 1.96
C VAL A 37 15.94 7.25 1.08
N THR A 38 16.07 7.08 -0.25
CA THR A 38 15.05 7.54 -1.19
C THR A 38 13.73 6.76 -1.02
N LEU A 39 13.80 5.46 -0.74
CA LEU A 39 12.61 4.65 -0.46
C LEU A 39 11.92 5.08 0.84
N LEU A 40 12.67 5.29 1.90
CA LEU A 40 12.12 5.74 3.18
C LEU A 40 11.49 7.13 3.08
N SER A 41 12.09 8.04 2.30
CA SER A 41 11.55 9.39 2.08
C SER A 41 10.19 9.39 1.36
N VAL A 42 9.86 8.32 0.62
CA VAL A 42 8.54 8.14 -0.01
C VAL A 42 7.60 7.38 0.91
N VAL A 43 8.06 6.28 1.51
CA VAL A 43 7.20 5.39 2.32
C VAL A 43 6.70 6.08 3.58
N VAL A 44 7.54 6.87 4.27
CA VAL A 44 7.16 7.53 5.53
C VAL A 44 6.01 8.51 5.35
N PRO A 45 6.05 9.48 4.43
CA PRO A 45 4.91 10.38 4.21
C PRO A 45 3.64 9.63 3.76
N VAL A 46 3.77 8.62 2.89
CA VAL A 46 2.63 7.83 2.43
C VAL A 46 1.98 7.08 3.59
N THR A 47 2.75 6.46 4.47
CA THR A 47 2.20 5.77 5.65
C THR A 47 1.54 6.74 6.63
N MET A 48 2.07 7.95 6.80
CA MET A 48 1.43 8.99 7.62
C MET A 48 0.06 9.40 7.03
N VAL A 49 -0.01 9.65 5.72
CA VAL A 49 -1.27 9.99 5.05
C VAL A 49 -2.27 8.83 5.16
N LEU A 50 -1.83 7.59 4.93
CA LEU A 50 -2.69 6.41 5.08
C LEU A 50 -3.22 6.26 6.51
N THR A 51 -2.41 6.55 7.52
CA THR A 51 -2.86 6.51 8.93
C THR A 51 -4.00 7.50 9.18
N VAL A 52 -3.90 8.71 8.60
CA VAL A 52 -4.98 9.72 8.66
C VAL A 52 -6.23 9.22 7.92
N ILE A 53 -6.07 8.65 6.72
CA ILE A 53 -7.19 8.09 5.96
C ILE A 53 -7.90 6.98 6.76
N TRP A 54 -7.15 6.08 7.39
CA TRP A 54 -7.72 5.02 8.23
C TRP A 54 -8.43 5.53 9.49
N ALA A 55 -8.10 6.73 9.97
CA ALA A 55 -8.72 7.35 11.14
C ALA A 55 -10.03 8.08 10.78
N PHE A 56 -10.13 8.68 9.60
CA PHE A 56 -11.23 9.59 9.24
C PHE A 56 -12.18 9.07 8.17
N TYR A 57 -11.73 8.13 7.32
CA TYR A 57 -12.53 7.64 6.18
C TYR A 57 -13.09 6.25 6.43
N ASP A 58 -14.12 5.90 5.64
CA ASP A 58 -14.74 4.58 5.66
C ASP A 58 -13.72 3.47 5.35
N ARG A 59 -13.93 2.30 5.93
CA ARG A 59 -13.05 1.13 5.77
C ARG A 59 -12.82 0.73 4.31
N GLU A 60 -13.84 0.87 3.48
CA GLU A 60 -13.78 0.60 2.03
C GLU A 60 -12.79 1.51 1.32
N CYS A 61 -12.91 2.82 1.58
CA CYS A 61 -12.00 3.83 1.07
C CYS A 61 -10.56 3.58 1.55
N SER A 62 -10.40 3.30 2.85
CA SER A 62 -9.09 3.07 3.45
C SER A 62 -8.37 1.87 2.83
N VAL A 63 -9.09 0.77 2.59
CA VAL A 63 -8.54 -0.43 1.93
C VAL A 63 -8.19 -0.13 0.47
N ALA A 64 -9.07 0.53 -0.28
CA ALA A 64 -8.82 0.90 -1.67
C ALA A 64 -7.61 1.84 -1.80
N MET A 65 -7.53 2.86 -0.95
CA MET A 65 -6.41 3.80 -0.90
C MET A 65 -5.10 3.13 -0.52
N THR A 66 -5.12 2.18 0.41
CA THR A 66 -3.93 1.41 0.79
C THR A 66 -3.42 0.57 -0.38
N ALA A 67 -4.32 -0.09 -1.11
CA ALA A 67 -3.97 -0.86 -2.30
C ALA A 67 -3.36 0.04 -3.39
N LEU A 68 -3.98 1.18 -3.69
CA LEU A 68 -3.46 2.11 -4.70
C LEU A 68 -2.11 2.72 -4.29
N SER A 69 -1.95 3.13 -3.04
CA SER A 69 -0.69 3.69 -2.52
C SER A 69 0.45 2.67 -2.53
N GLY A 70 0.16 1.41 -2.15
CA GLY A 70 1.12 0.32 -2.26
C GLY A 70 1.56 0.08 -3.71
N THR A 71 0.62 0.18 -4.65
CA THR A 71 0.91 0.08 -6.09
C THR A 71 1.80 1.22 -6.58
N LEU A 72 1.56 2.45 -6.14
CA LEU A 72 2.40 3.60 -6.50
C LEU A 72 3.84 3.42 -6.02
N ILE A 73 4.03 2.98 -4.77
CA ILE A 73 5.35 2.68 -4.22
C ILE A 73 6.04 1.58 -5.04
N LEU A 74 5.30 0.51 -5.36
CA LEU A 74 5.83 -0.61 -6.13
C LEU A 74 6.23 -0.21 -7.56
N LEU A 75 5.41 0.57 -8.26
CA LEU A 75 5.73 1.10 -9.59
C LEU A 75 6.95 2.02 -9.55
N TRP A 76 7.06 2.86 -8.50
CA TRP A 76 8.23 3.68 -8.28
C TRP A 76 9.50 2.84 -8.10
N MET A 77 9.42 1.75 -7.31
CA MET A 77 10.51 0.78 -7.16
C MET A 77 10.85 0.10 -8.49
N CYS A 78 9.84 -0.37 -9.23
CA CYS A 78 10.03 -0.99 -10.53
C CYS A 78 10.76 -0.03 -11.49
N ARG A 79 10.35 1.24 -11.55
CA ARG A 79 11.00 2.25 -12.39
C ARG A 79 12.47 2.45 -12.03
N ARG A 80 12.78 2.54 -10.74
CA ARG A 80 14.12 2.89 -10.25
C ARG A 80 15.09 1.71 -10.30
N LEU A 81 14.59 0.51 -10.01
CA LEU A 81 15.41 -0.69 -9.83
C LEU A 81 15.27 -1.69 -10.98
N PHE A 82 14.54 -1.35 -12.05
CA PHE A 82 14.23 -2.25 -13.15
C PHE A 82 15.47 -2.89 -13.79
N ASN A 83 16.51 -2.08 -14.02
CA ASN A 83 17.76 -2.48 -14.66
C ASN A 83 18.88 -2.80 -13.66
N HIS A 84 18.60 -2.82 -12.37
CA HIS A 84 19.63 -3.12 -11.38
C HIS A 84 19.90 -4.63 -11.34
N LEU A 85 21.16 -5.04 -11.56
CA LEU A 85 21.57 -6.45 -11.65
C LEU A 85 21.16 -7.28 -10.42
N THR A 86 21.29 -6.69 -9.22
CA THR A 86 21.04 -7.41 -7.95
C THR A 86 19.61 -7.21 -7.42
N LEU A 87 19.00 -6.03 -7.64
CA LEU A 87 17.70 -5.66 -7.07
C LEU A 87 16.55 -5.79 -8.05
N GLY A 88 16.82 -5.89 -9.35
CA GLY A 88 15.76 -6.00 -10.37
C GLY A 88 14.94 -7.28 -10.25
N LEU A 89 15.57 -8.40 -9.97
CA LEU A 89 14.88 -9.70 -9.80
C LEU A 89 13.96 -9.71 -8.56
N PRO A 90 14.43 -9.36 -7.35
CA PRO A 90 13.57 -9.33 -6.17
C PRO A 90 12.42 -8.32 -6.29
N VAL A 91 12.62 -7.18 -6.96
CA VAL A 91 11.52 -6.21 -7.19
C VAL A 91 10.46 -6.78 -8.12
N LYS A 92 10.84 -7.49 -9.18
CA LYS A 92 9.88 -8.19 -10.07
C LYS A 92 9.14 -9.29 -9.33
N ALA A 93 9.82 -10.08 -8.49
CA ALA A 93 9.18 -11.09 -7.65
C ALA A 93 8.20 -10.46 -6.65
N LEU A 94 8.56 -9.34 -6.03
CA LEU A 94 7.69 -8.57 -5.14
C LEU A 94 6.45 -8.06 -5.87
N ALA A 95 6.60 -7.61 -7.12
CA ALA A 95 5.48 -7.16 -7.95
C ALA A 95 4.49 -8.28 -8.25
N VAL A 96 4.97 -9.47 -8.59
CA VAL A 96 4.12 -10.65 -8.79
C VAL A 96 3.43 -11.05 -7.48
N ALA A 97 4.17 -11.11 -6.38
CA ALA A 97 3.61 -11.41 -5.06
C ALA A 97 2.51 -10.40 -4.65
N TYR A 98 2.70 -9.13 -4.98
CA TYR A 98 1.72 -8.09 -4.71
C TYR A 98 0.43 -8.27 -5.53
N VAL A 99 0.53 -8.62 -6.80
CA VAL A 99 -0.65 -8.94 -7.64
C VAL A 99 -1.41 -10.13 -7.07
N LEU A 100 -0.70 -11.18 -6.62
CA LEU A 100 -1.32 -12.33 -5.96
C LEU A 100 -2.01 -11.95 -4.65
N LEU A 101 -1.42 -11.03 -3.89
CA LEU A 101 -2.00 -10.50 -2.65
C LEU A 101 -3.29 -9.72 -2.96
N LEU A 102 -3.31 -8.87 -3.98
CA LEU A 102 -4.51 -8.16 -4.42
C LEU A 102 -5.61 -9.13 -4.88
N ALA A 103 -5.27 -10.16 -5.63
CA ALA A 103 -6.22 -11.20 -6.03
C ALA A 103 -6.78 -11.96 -4.81
N GLY A 104 -5.93 -12.30 -3.84
CA GLY A 104 -6.31 -12.89 -2.57
C GLY A 104 -7.25 -11.98 -1.77
N LEU A 105 -6.96 -10.68 -1.72
CA LEU A 105 -7.81 -9.68 -1.06
C LEU A 105 -9.20 -9.62 -1.70
N CYS A 106 -9.27 -9.60 -3.04
CA CYS A 106 -10.54 -9.65 -3.77
C CYS A 106 -11.31 -10.96 -3.49
N TYR A 107 -10.62 -12.09 -3.46
CA TYR A 107 -11.23 -13.38 -3.16
C TYR A 107 -11.79 -13.45 -1.73
N LEU A 108 -11.04 -12.95 -0.74
CA LEU A 108 -11.47 -12.88 0.66
C LEU A 108 -12.63 -11.90 0.85
N ALA A 109 -12.61 -10.76 0.14
CA ALA A 109 -13.70 -9.80 0.14
C ALA A 109 -14.99 -10.40 -0.42
N LYS A 110 -14.91 -11.14 -1.54
CA LYS A 110 -16.04 -11.84 -2.14
C LYS A 110 -16.67 -12.87 -1.18
N ASN A 111 -15.85 -13.58 -0.44
CA ASN A 111 -16.30 -14.61 0.50
C ASN A 111 -16.74 -14.06 1.87
N LYS A 112 -16.81 -12.73 2.04
CA LYS A 112 -17.15 -12.03 3.30
C LYS A 112 -16.32 -12.49 4.52
N LYS A 113 -15.12 -13.03 4.26
CA LYS A 113 -14.19 -13.50 5.32
C LYS A 113 -13.38 -12.37 5.96
N LEU A 114 -13.50 -11.14 5.45
CA LEU A 114 -12.86 -9.93 5.98
C LEU A 114 -13.71 -9.20 7.03
N GLY A 115 -14.59 -9.90 7.75
CA GLY A 115 -15.52 -9.31 8.72
C GLY A 115 -14.90 -8.44 9.82
N ASN A 116 -13.59 -8.57 10.07
CA ASN A 116 -12.85 -7.70 10.98
C ASN A 116 -12.35 -6.40 10.33
N LEU A 117 -12.24 -6.36 8.99
CA LEU A 117 -11.71 -5.22 8.22
C LEU A 117 -12.82 -4.48 7.46
N LEU A 118 -13.84 -5.19 7.02
CA LEU A 118 -14.94 -4.64 6.22
C LEU A 118 -16.27 -4.98 6.89
N PRO A 119 -17.16 -3.99 7.13
CA PRO A 119 -18.53 -4.26 7.56
C PRO A 119 -19.28 -5.07 6.49
N PRO A 120 -20.29 -5.88 6.88
CA PRO A 120 -21.01 -6.74 5.95
C PRO A 120 -21.83 -6.00 4.89
N GLU A 121 -22.07 -4.72 5.11
CA GLU A 121 -22.80 -3.81 4.21
C GLU A 121 -21.87 -2.97 3.31
N ALA A 122 -20.55 -3.23 3.37
CA ALA A 122 -19.55 -2.45 2.64
C ALA A 122 -19.69 -2.60 1.12
N ASP A 123 -19.61 -1.48 0.42
CA ASP A 123 -19.53 -1.45 -1.04
C ASP A 123 -18.19 -2.03 -1.52
N LEU A 124 -18.24 -3.20 -2.15
CA LEU A 124 -17.04 -3.87 -2.65
C LEU A 124 -16.53 -3.28 -3.97
N LEU A 125 -17.33 -2.46 -4.65
CA LEU A 125 -17.02 -1.90 -5.96
C LEU A 125 -15.72 -1.07 -5.96
N PRO A 126 -15.47 -0.13 -5.02
CA PRO A 126 -14.23 0.63 -5.00
C PRO A 126 -12.99 -0.24 -4.73
N ILE A 127 -13.15 -1.31 -3.95
CA ILE A 127 -12.06 -2.25 -3.66
C ILE A 127 -11.69 -3.06 -4.93
N TYR A 128 -12.69 -3.56 -5.66
CA TYR A 128 -12.45 -4.28 -6.91
C TYR A 128 -11.87 -3.37 -7.99
N ALA A 129 -12.38 -2.14 -8.11
CA ALA A 129 -11.87 -1.16 -9.05
C ALA A 129 -10.40 -0.81 -8.73
N ALA A 130 -10.09 -0.52 -7.47
CA ALA A 130 -8.73 -0.24 -7.02
C ALA A 130 -7.79 -1.42 -7.27
N ALA A 131 -8.20 -2.65 -6.92
CA ALA A 131 -7.41 -3.85 -7.12
C ALA A 131 -7.19 -4.17 -8.60
N GLY A 132 -8.22 -4.03 -9.44
CA GLY A 132 -8.13 -4.23 -10.88
C GLY A 132 -7.19 -3.22 -11.56
N LEU A 133 -7.34 -1.92 -11.25
CA LEU A 133 -6.45 -0.88 -11.76
C LEU A 133 -5.00 -1.08 -11.27
N SER A 134 -4.84 -1.44 -10.00
CA SER A 134 -3.53 -1.74 -9.42
C SER A 134 -2.85 -2.93 -10.10
N ALA A 135 -3.58 -4.03 -10.30
CA ALA A 135 -3.04 -5.21 -10.97
C ALA A 135 -2.67 -4.89 -12.43
N ALA A 136 -3.53 -4.20 -13.17
CA ALA A 136 -3.23 -3.78 -14.53
C ALA A 136 -2.00 -2.87 -14.61
N ALA A 137 -1.89 -1.89 -13.73
CA ALA A 137 -0.77 -0.97 -13.67
C ALA A 137 0.56 -1.67 -13.34
N VAL A 138 0.55 -2.63 -12.39
CA VAL A 138 1.74 -3.41 -12.04
C VAL A 138 2.15 -4.31 -13.21
N VAL A 139 1.23 -5.03 -13.83
CA VAL A 139 1.52 -5.87 -15.00
C VAL A 139 2.12 -5.03 -16.13
N LEU A 140 1.52 -3.89 -16.47
CA LEU A 140 2.06 -2.97 -17.46
C LEU A 140 3.45 -2.44 -17.06
N GLY A 141 3.64 -2.10 -15.80
CA GLY A 141 4.91 -1.61 -15.26
C GLY A 141 6.06 -2.63 -15.31
N LEU A 142 5.74 -3.93 -15.36
CA LEU A 142 6.74 -5.00 -15.52
C LEU A 142 7.35 -5.08 -16.92
N PHE A 143 6.72 -4.49 -17.93
CA PHE A 143 7.26 -4.50 -19.31
C PHE A 143 8.35 -3.46 -19.53
N SER A 144 8.23 -2.27 -18.92
CA SER A 144 9.18 -1.18 -19.15
C SER A 144 9.15 -0.15 -18.02
N ALA A 145 10.31 0.41 -17.70
CA ALA A 145 10.44 1.51 -16.74
C ALA A 145 9.68 2.78 -17.18
N ALA A 146 9.59 3.02 -18.50
CA ALA A 146 8.81 4.14 -19.05
C ALA A 146 7.31 3.92 -18.83
N VAL A 147 6.81 2.71 -19.08
CA VAL A 147 5.41 2.36 -18.86
C VAL A 147 5.06 2.44 -17.37
N ALA A 148 5.95 1.99 -16.47
CA ALA A 148 5.78 2.12 -15.03
C ALA A 148 5.65 3.60 -14.61
N TYR A 149 6.39 4.50 -15.25
CA TYR A 149 6.29 5.94 -14.99
C TYR A 149 4.91 6.51 -15.37
N TYR A 150 4.42 6.22 -16.57
CA TYR A 150 3.11 6.70 -17.01
C TYR A 150 1.97 6.07 -16.20
N ALA A 151 2.06 4.78 -15.87
CA ALA A 151 1.11 4.09 -15.01
C ALA A 151 1.05 4.72 -13.60
N MET A 152 2.19 5.13 -13.05
CA MET A 152 2.26 5.82 -11.76
C MET A 152 1.50 7.17 -11.80
N TRP A 153 1.67 7.95 -12.85
CA TRP A 153 0.94 9.23 -13.01
C TRP A 153 -0.56 9.00 -13.17
N ALA A 154 -0.96 8.05 -14.01
CA ALA A 154 -2.37 7.69 -14.19
C ALA A 154 -3.02 7.26 -12.87
N LEU A 155 -2.35 6.39 -12.11
CA LEU A 155 -2.83 5.98 -10.78
C LEU A 155 -2.86 7.13 -9.77
N GLY A 156 -1.90 8.06 -9.84
CA GLY A 156 -1.90 9.26 -9.00
C GLY A 156 -3.17 10.10 -9.20
N VAL A 157 -3.61 10.26 -10.45
CA VAL A 157 -4.90 10.93 -10.77
C VAL A 157 -6.07 10.15 -10.22
N VAL A 158 -6.08 8.81 -10.32
CA VAL A 158 -7.14 7.96 -9.76
C VAL A 158 -7.21 8.10 -8.23
N VAL A 159 -6.07 8.06 -7.54
CA VAL A 159 -6.00 8.25 -6.08
C VAL A 159 -6.57 9.60 -5.69
N PHE A 160 -6.19 10.66 -6.41
CA PHE A 160 -6.70 12.01 -6.16
C PHE A 160 -8.22 12.09 -6.38
N ALA A 161 -8.72 11.54 -7.49
CA ALA A 161 -10.16 11.52 -7.80
C ALA A 161 -10.95 10.74 -6.74
N LEU A 162 -10.42 9.61 -6.28
CA LEU A 162 -11.03 8.80 -5.23
C LEU A 162 -11.07 9.58 -3.89
N ALA A 163 -9.97 10.26 -3.53
CA ALA A 163 -9.91 11.08 -2.33
C ALA A 163 -10.96 12.19 -2.37
N VAL A 164 -11.08 12.91 -3.48
CA VAL A 164 -12.09 13.97 -3.67
C VAL A 164 -13.51 13.39 -3.58
N TYR A 165 -13.78 12.27 -4.27
CA TYR A 165 -15.09 11.63 -4.24
C TYR A 165 -15.53 11.28 -2.81
N TYR A 166 -14.66 10.63 -2.03
CA TYR A 166 -15.00 10.25 -0.66
C TYR A 166 -15.08 11.44 0.28
N THR A 167 -14.29 12.49 0.07
CA THR A 167 -14.41 13.73 0.84
C THR A 167 -15.77 14.40 0.61
N VAL A 168 -16.23 14.46 -0.65
CA VAL A 168 -17.56 15.03 -0.98
C VAL A 168 -18.69 14.15 -0.46
N LYS A 169 -18.51 12.81 -0.48
CA LYS A 169 -19.54 11.87 0.03
C LYS A 169 -19.73 11.96 1.55
N GLN A 170 -18.71 12.41 2.29
CA GLN A 170 -18.76 12.56 3.75
C GLN A 170 -19.25 13.94 4.23
N LEU A 171 -19.34 14.92 3.34
CA LEU A 171 -19.94 16.24 3.59
C LEU A 171 -21.46 16.19 3.46
#